data_4e67403a81c5733acca2553cc849b253
#
_entry.id   4e67403a81c5733acca2553cc849b253
#
_cell.length_a   1.000
_cell.length_b   1.000
_cell.length_c   1.000
_cell.angle_alpha   90.00
_cell.angle_beta   90.00
_cell.angle_gamma   90.00
#
_symmetry.space_group_name_H-M   'P 1'
#
loop_
_entity.id
_entity.type
_entity.pdbx_description
1 polymer ?
#
loop_
_entity_poly.entity_id
_entity_poly.type
_entity_poly.pdbx_seq_one_letter_code
_entity_poly.pdbx_strand_id
1 'polypeptide(L)'
;METLVVGVAGGTGSGKTTLTQALLDKCEGPPSVLFHDNYYKRRDELTYEEREKVNYDDLDAFDNDLFVDHLTALRNSEAVDSPVYDFSIHNRSDETTRVEPAPVIIVEGILIFAEPRICQLLDIKLFVDTDADVRLLRRIKRDVVDRGRTLQSVEDQYLGTVKPMHELYVEPSKRNADLIIPDGGHNIVAMDMILNRIQRGVG
;
A
#
# COMPACT_ATOMS: atom_id res chain seq x y z
N MET A 1 -0.01 -12.60 22.91
CA MET A 1 -0.69 -13.06 21.69
C MET A 1 0.24 -12.76 20.53
N GLU A 2 0.37 -13.66 19.60
CA GLU A 2 1.19 -13.43 18.41
C GLU A 2 0.43 -12.47 17.47
N THR A 3 1.06 -11.35 17.08
CA THR A 3 0.45 -10.35 16.19
C THR A 3 0.42 -10.88 14.76
N LEU A 4 -0.76 -10.88 14.14
CA LEU A 4 -0.95 -11.31 12.75
C LEU A 4 -0.77 -10.13 11.80
N VAL A 5 0.15 -10.24 10.83
CA VAL A 5 0.42 -9.19 9.83
C VAL A 5 -0.12 -9.61 8.47
N VAL A 6 -1.05 -8.81 7.93
CA VAL A 6 -1.70 -9.03 6.64
C VAL A 6 -1.22 -7.99 5.63
N GLY A 7 -0.52 -8.42 4.59
CA GLY A 7 -0.10 -7.57 3.50
C GLY A 7 -1.13 -7.52 2.36
N VAL A 8 -1.46 -6.33 1.89
CA VAL A 8 -2.35 -6.08 0.75
C VAL A 8 -1.57 -5.37 -0.35
N ALA A 9 -1.16 -6.11 -1.38
CA ALA A 9 -0.43 -5.59 -2.53
C ALA A 9 -1.25 -5.62 -3.82
N GLY A 10 -0.72 -5.01 -4.87
CA GLY A 10 -1.35 -4.96 -6.20
C GLY A 10 -1.07 -3.63 -6.90
N GLY A 11 -1.29 -3.55 -8.20
CA GLY A 11 -1.01 -2.35 -8.98
C GLY A 11 -1.82 -1.12 -8.57
N THR A 12 -1.38 0.05 -8.98
CA THR A 12 -2.17 1.28 -8.81
C THR A 12 -3.55 1.11 -9.46
N GLY A 13 -4.62 1.55 -8.78
CA GLY A 13 -6.00 1.40 -9.28
C GLY A 13 -6.59 -0.01 -9.18
N SER A 14 -5.87 -1.00 -8.59
CA SER A 14 -6.38 -2.37 -8.47
C SER A 14 -7.52 -2.54 -7.44
N GLY A 15 -7.66 -1.61 -6.48
CA GLY A 15 -8.67 -1.71 -5.42
C GLY A 15 -8.11 -2.21 -4.09
N LYS A 16 -6.78 -2.10 -3.86
CA LYS A 16 -6.14 -2.42 -2.57
C LYS A 16 -6.80 -1.67 -1.42
N THR A 17 -6.92 -0.35 -1.53
CA THR A 17 -7.49 0.50 -0.48
C THR A 17 -8.95 0.14 -0.18
N THR A 18 -9.73 -0.25 -1.21
CA THR A 18 -11.09 -0.75 -1.03
C THR A 18 -11.09 -2.07 -0.24
N LEU A 19 -10.18 -2.99 -0.54
CA LEU A 19 -10.03 -4.23 0.20
C LEU A 19 -9.57 -3.96 1.65
N THR A 20 -8.56 -3.12 1.83
CA THR A 20 -8.06 -2.70 3.14
C THR A 20 -9.18 -2.09 3.99
N GLN A 21 -9.94 -1.15 3.44
CA GLN A 21 -11.06 -0.53 4.16
C GLN A 21 -12.13 -1.56 4.55
N ALA A 22 -12.48 -2.47 3.65
CA ALA A 22 -13.45 -3.52 3.94
C ALA A 22 -12.96 -4.50 5.04
N LEU A 23 -11.64 -4.74 5.13
CA LEU A 23 -11.05 -5.51 6.23
C LEU A 23 -11.12 -4.72 7.55
N LEU A 24 -10.78 -3.42 7.54
CA LEU A 24 -10.86 -2.56 8.71
C LEU A 24 -12.28 -2.50 9.28
N ASP A 25 -13.29 -2.39 8.41
CA ASP A 25 -14.69 -2.25 8.82
C ASP A 25 -15.27 -3.54 9.39
N LYS A 26 -14.73 -4.70 9.02
CA LYS A 26 -15.32 -6.03 9.35
C LYS A 26 -14.50 -6.86 10.35
N CYS A 27 -13.26 -6.46 10.66
CA CYS A 27 -12.47 -7.16 11.68
C CYS A 27 -13.08 -6.99 13.07
N GLU A 28 -13.06 -8.04 13.87
CA GLU A 28 -13.39 -7.99 15.29
C GLU A 28 -12.27 -7.27 16.06
N GLY A 29 -12.53 -6.06 16.51
CA GLY A 29 -11.55 -5.14 17.08
C GLY A 29 -10.82 -4.33 16.00
N PRO A 30 -10.40 -3.09 16.29
CA PRO A 30 -9.75 -2.22 15.33
C PRO A 30 -8.32 -2.73 15.02
N PRO A 31 -8.02 -3.16 13.78
CA PRO A 31 -6.66 -3.49 13.40
C PRO A 31 -5.80 -2.21 13.27
N SER A 32 -4.50 -2.35 13.47
CA SER A 32 -3.55 -1.30 13.08
C SER A 32 -3.38 -1.29 11.56
N VAL A 33 -3.08 -0.15 10.98
CA VAL A 33 -2.79 -0.06 9.54
C VAL A 33 -1.54 0.76 9.26
N LEU A 34 -0.70 0.25 8.36
CA LEU A 34 0.44 0.99 7.79
C LEU A 34 0.27 1.07 6.26
N PHE A 35 0.19 2.29 5.75
CA PHE A 35 0.20 2.56 4.32
C PHE A 35 1.63 2.83 3.86
N HIS A 36 2.17 1.99 2.99
CA HIS A 36 3.53 2.15 2.46
C HIS A 36 3.72 3.48 1.73
N ASP A 37 2.66 3.99 1.09
CA ASP A 37 2.67 5.27 0.39
C ASP A 37 2.94 6.48 1.32
N ASN A 38 2.77 6.35 2.63
CA ASN A 38 3.16 7.38 3.60
C ASN A 38 4.68 7.42 3.83
N TYR A 39 5.40 6.39 3.43
CA TYR A 39 6.84 6.23 3.66
C TYR A 39 7.69 6.62 2.46
N TYR A 40 7.16 7.38 1.49
CA TYR A 40 8.04 8.01 0.51
C TYR A 40 9.10 8.86 1.21
N LYS A 41 10.34 8.86 0.69
CA LYS A 41 11.44 9.65 1.25
C LYS A 41 11.11 11.14 1.21
N ARG A 42 11.46 11.84 2.29
CA ARG A 42 11.42 13.30 2.34
C ARG A 42 12.43 13.88 1.34
N ARG A 43 12.04 14.93 0.62
CA ARG A 43 12.82 15.56 -0.46
C ARG A 43 12.75 17.08 -0.38
N ASP A 44 13.13 17.62 0.78
CA ASP A 44 13.14 19.08 1.02
C ASP A 44 14.19 19.79 0.18
N GLU A 45 15.23 19.07 -0.27
CA GLU A 45 16.29 19.55 -1.15
C GLU A 45 15.85 19.81 -2.59
N LEU A 46 14.69 19.24 -3.03
CA LEU A 46 14.15 19.38 -4.37
C LEU A 46 13.07 20.45 -4.43
N THR A 47 12.99 21.17 -5.54
CA THR A 47 11.85 22.05 -5.86
C THR A 47 10.60 21.22 -6.14
N TYR A 48 9.43 21.88 -6.16
CA TYR A 48 8.17 21.21 -6.50
C TYR A 48 8.23 20.55 -7.88
N GLU A 49 8.75 21.27 -8.90
CA GLU A 49 8.87 20.79 -10.28
C GLU A 49 9.84 19.61 -10.41
N GLU A 50 10.85 19.55 -9.56
CA GLU A 50 11.78 18.40 -9.50
C GLU A 50 11.12 17.22 -8.82
N ARG A 51 10.35 17.42 -7.73
CA ARG A 51 9.60 16.35 -7.06
C ARG A 51 8.55 15.73 -7.98
N GLU A 52 7.83 16.50 -8.79
CA GLU A 52 6.89 15.95 -9.78
C GLU A 52 7.51 14.95 -10.76
N LYS A 53 8.82 15.06 -11.02
CA LYS A 53 9.55 14.19 -11.95
C LYS A 53 10.18 12.95 -11.32
N VAL A 54 10.11 12.83 -9.99
CA VAL A 54 10.63 11.66 -9.29
C VAL A 54 9.83 10.42 -9.66
N ASN A 55 10.53 9.31 -9.83
CA ASN A 55 9.89 8.01 -10.02
C ASN A 55 9.41 7.45 -8.67
N TYR A 56 8.16 7.69 -8.33
CA TYR A 56 7.53 7.22 -7.09
C TYR A 56 7.09 5.75 -7.14
N ASP A 57 7.24 5.09 -8.29
CA ASP A 57 6.92 3.66 -8.45
C ASP A 57 8.16 2.77 -8.32
N ASP A 58 9.34 3.35 -7.98
CA ASP A 58 10.59 2.64 -7.71
C ASP A 58 10.74 2.31 -6.22
N LEU A 59 11.41 1.19 -5.91
CA LEU A 59 11.73 0.80 -4.53
C LEU A 59 12.58 1.85 -3.80
N ASP A 60 13.46 2.55 -4.53
CA ASP A 60 14.32 3.59 -3.98
C ASP A 60 13.57 4.87 -3.60
N ALA A 61 12.31 5.03 -4.02
CA ALA A 61 11.49 6.17 -3.62
C ALA A 61 11.06 6.11 -2.14
N PHE A 62 11.06 4.91 -1.56
CA PHE A 62 10.54 4.65 -0.22
C PHE A 62 11.65 4.61 0.85
N ASP A 63 11.29 5.04 2.04
CA ASP A 63 12.06 4.85 3.27
C ASP A 63 11.72 3.47 3.86
N ASN A 64 12.23 2.44 3.20
CA ASN A 64 11.96 1.05 3.58
C ASN A 64 12.56 0.68 4.93
N ASP A 65 13.65 1.35 5.35
CA ASP A 65 14.25 1.13 6.67
C ASP A 65 13.29 1.56 7.77
N LEU A 66 12.79 2.79 7.70
CA LEU A 66 11.79 3.31 8.64
C LEU A 66 10.51 2.46 8.64
N PHE A 67 10.07 1.99 7.47
CA PHE A 67 8.88 1.15 7.37
C PHE A 67 9.06 -0.19 8.09
N VAL A 68 10.19 -0.86 7.87
CA VAL A 68 10.54 -2.14 8.53
C VAL A 68 10.66 -1.94 10.05
N ASP A 69 11.29 -0.85 10.49
CA ASP A 69 11.42 -0.53 11.91
C ASP A 69 10.03 -0.34 12.57
N HIS A 70 9.16 0.43 11.93
CA HIS A 70 7.81 0.66 12.44
C HIS A 70 6.95 -0.62 12.46
N LEU A 71 7.01 -1.43 11.40
CA LEU A 71 6.27 -2.70 11.36
C LEU A 71 6.79 -3.67 12.44
N THR A 72 8.11 -3.70 12.65
CA THR A 72 8.73 -4.54 13.69
C THR A 72 8.33 -4.06 15.08
N ALA A 73 8.32 -2.75 15.34
CA ALA A 73 7.86 -2.19 16.61
C ALA A 73 6.41 -2.55 16.92
N LEU A 74 5.51 -2.38 15.94
CA LEU A 74 4.10 -2.77 16.10
C LEU A 74 3.92 -4.27 16.39
N ARG A 75 4.69 -5.14 15.75
CA ARG A 75 4.71 -6.59 16.06
C ARG A 75 5.16 -6.88 17.50
N ASN A 76 6.04 -6.05 18.03
CA ASN A 76 6.53 -6.13 19.41
C ASN A 76 5.63 -5.39 20.42
N SER A 77 4.41 -5.01 20.01
CA SER A 77 3.45 -4.29 20.84
C SER A 77 3.92 -2.87 21.23
N GLU A 78 4.73 -2.25 20.40
CA GLU A 78 5.20 -0.87 20.55
C GLU A 78 4.47 0.03 19.54
N ALA A 79 3.94 1.17 20.03
CA ALA A 79 3.27 2.12 19.16
C ALA A 79 4.28 2.97 18.39
N VAL A 80 3.91 3.39 17.17
CA VAL A 80 4.77 4.16 16.27
C VAL A 80 4.11 5.46 15.79
N ASP A 81 4.91 6.42 15.37
CA ASP A 81 4.44 7.66 14.76
C ASP A 81 4.68 7.58 13.23
N SER A 82 3.68 7.03 12.53
CA SER A 82 3.72 6.88 11.07
C SER A 82 3.80 8.24 10.38
N PRO A 83 4.70 8.42 9.40
CA PRO A 83 4.75 9.67 8.64
C PRO A 83 3.45 9.90 7.86
N VAL A 84 3.21 11.14 7.49
CA VAL A 84 2.12 11.57 6.61
C VAL A 84 2.73 12.11 5.31
N TYR A 85 2.32 11.56 4.17
CA TYR A 85 2.75 12.03 2.86
C TYR A 85 1.67 12.90 2.22
N ASP A 86 2.04 14.12 1.84
CA ASP A 86 1.16 15.04 1.14
C ASP A 86 1.36 14.94 -0.38
N PHE A 87 0.39 14.32 -1.03
CA PHE A 87 0.39 14.13 -2.48
C PHE A 87 0.24 15.44 -3.27
N SER A 88 -0.25 16.51 -2.63
CA SER A 88 -0.43 17.81 -3.30
C SER A 88 0.88 18.55 -3.50
N ILE A 89 1.85 18.31 -2.62
CA ILE A 89 3.19 18.93 -2.67
C ILE A 89 4.30 17.94 -3.03
N HIS A 90 3.94 16.67 -3.27
CA HIS A 90 4.88 15.57 -3.54
C HIS A 90 5.98 15.45 -2.49
N ASN A 91 5.63 15.55 -1.20
CA ASN A 91 6.59 15.44 -0.10
C ASN A 91 5.97 14.91 1.18
N ARG A 92 6.81 14.43 2.09
CA ARG A 92 6.42 14.08 3.45
C ARG A 92 6.15 15.35 4.25
N SER A 93 5.01 15.41 4.96
CA SER A 93 4.70 16.52 5.86
C SER A 93 5.50 16.42 7.17
N ASP A 94 5.41 17.45 8.03
CA ASP A 94 5.97 17.41 9.38
C ASP A 94 5.05 16.68 10.37
N GLU A 95 3.83 16.39 9.96
CA GLU A 95 2.85 15.68 10.77
C GLU A 95 3.11 14.18 10.77
N THR A 96 2.74 13.54 11.87
CA THR A 96 2.73 12.08 12.01
C THR A 96 1.36 11.62 12.49
N THR A 97 1.05 10.37 12.22
CA THR A 97 -0.15 9.72 12.74
C THR A 97 0.28 8.62 13.72
N ARG A 98 -0.18 8.73 14.97
CA ARG A 98 0.07 7.69 15.96
C ARG A 98 -0.67 6.41 15.60
N VAL A 99 0.07 5.31 15.52
CA VAL A 99 -0.46 3.96 15.27
C VAL A 99 -0.21 3.12 16.51
N GLU A 100 -1.28 2.72 17.17
CA GLU A 100 -1.21 1.83 18.33
C GLU A 100 -1.09 0.36 17.87
N PRO A 101 -0.39 -0.49 18.63
CA PRO A 101 -0.32 -1.92 18.32
C PRO A 101 -1.69 -2.59 18.48
N ALA A 102 -1.97 -3.55 17.59
CA ALA A 102 -3.18 -4.36 17.64
C ALA A 102 -2.87 -5.82 17.35
N PRO A 103 -3.77 -6.76 17.69
CA PRO A 103 -3.61 -8.18 17.37
C PRO A 103 -3.50 -8.46 15.87
N VAL A 104 -4.06 -7.56 15.04
CA VAL A 104 -3.97 -7.61 13.59
C VAL A 104 -3.35 -6.30 13.08
N ILE A 105 -2.34 -6.42 12.22
CA ILE A 105 -1.74 -5.28 11.50
C ILE A 105 -2.02 -5.50 10.02
N ILE A 106 -2.59 -4.49 9.35
CA ILE A 106 -2.76 -4.48 7.91
C ILE A 106 -1.69 -3.57 7.30
N VAL A 107 -0.98 -4.09 6.32
CA VAL A 107 0.06 -3.38 5.57
C VAL A 107 -0.41 -3.24 4.12
N GLU A 108 -0.54 -2.02 3.60
CA GLU A 108 -0.95 -1.78 2.22
C GLU A 108 0.14 -1.07 1.44
N GLY A 109 0.41 -1.54 0.21
CA GLY A 109 1.31 -0.84 -0.70
C GLY A 109 1.52 -1.54 -2.02
N ILE A 110 1.98 -0.78 -3.04
CA ILE A 110 2.22 -1.32 -4.37
C ILE A 110 3.48 -2.20 -4.43
N LEU A 111 4.49 -1.94 -3.58
CA LEU A 111 5.81 -2.59 -3.63
C LEU A 111 6.12 -3.46 -2.40
N ILE A 112 5.20 -3.63 -1.45
CA ILE A 112 5.46 -4.37 -0.21
C ILE A 112 5.85 -5.84 -0.42
N PHE A 113 5.48 -6.44 -1.55
CA PHE A 113 5.91 -7.80 -1.91
C PHE A 113 7.19 -7.83 -2.76
N ALA A 114 7.61 -6.68 -3.30
CA ALA A 114 8.86 -6.53 -4.04
C ALA A 114 10.05 -6.22 -3.11
N GLU A 115 9.82 -5.67 -1.90
CA GLU A 115 10.83 -5.47 -0.86
C GLU A 115 10.93 -6.71 0.04
N PRO A 116 12.03 -7.49 -0.03
CA PRO A 116 12.13 -8.77 0.66
C PRO A 116 12.01 -8.65 2.20
N ARG A 117 12.52 -7.58 2.79
CA ARG A 117 12.47 -7.38 4.26
C ARG A 117 11.05 -7.16 4.74
N ILE A 118 10.24 -6.41 3.99
CA ILE A 118 8.82 -6.22 4.29
C ILE A 118 8.09 -7.54 4.08
N CYS A 119 8.30 -8.19 2.92
CA CYS A 119 7.62 -9.43 2.55
C CYS A 119 7.81 -10.55 3.59
N GLN A 120 8.98 -10.64 4.23
CA GLN A 120 9.28 -11.60 5.29
C GLN A 120 8.53 -11.34 6.61
N LEU A 121 8.10 -10.11 6.85
CA LEU A 121 7.34 -9.74 8.05
C LEU A 121 5.82 -9.99 7.91
N LEU A 122 5.35 -10.37 6.72
CA LEU A 122 3.95 -10.59 6.43
C LEU A 122 3.57 -12.07 6.63
N ASP A 123 2.55 -12.32 7.44
CA ASP A 123 2.03 -13.67 7.73
C ASP A 123 0.99 -14.13 6.69
N ILE A 124 0.22 -13.17 6.15
CA ILE A 124 -0.75 -13.40 5.05
C ILE A 124 -0.48 -12.38 3.96
N LYS A 125 -0.32 -12.83 2.71
CA LYS A 125 0.00 -11.99 1.56
C LYS A 125 -1.12 -12.05 0.53
N LEU A 126 -1.87 -10.94 0.41
CA LEU A 126 -3.01 -10.78 -0.48
C LEU A 126 -2.63 -9.90 -1.67
N PHE A 127 -2.70 -10.43 -2.89
CA PHE A 127 -2.46 -9.63 -4.08
C PHE A 127 -3.79 -9.33 -4.78
N VAL A 128 -4.13 -8.04 -4.90
CA VAL A 128 -5.33 -7.58 -5.61
C VAL A 128 -5.02 -7.48 -7.10
N ASP A 129 -5.63 -8.38 -7.87
CA ASP A 129 -5.44 -8.50 -9.29
C ASP A 129 -6.64 -7.92 -10.05
N THR A 130 -6.38 -6.96 -10.91
CA THR A 130 -7.37 -6.26 -11.72
C THR A 130 -6.75 -5.95 -13.07
N ASP A 131 -7.50 -6.12 -14.15
CA ASP A 131 -7.03 -5.88 -15.51
C ASP A 131 -6.44 -4.48 -15.70
N ALA A 132 -5.40 -4.38 -16.51
CA ALA A 132 -4.60 -3.15 -16.64
C ALA A 132 -5.42 -1.97 -17.16
N ASP A 133 -6.36 -2.19 -18.07
CA ASP A 133 -7.26 -1.18 -18.62
C ASP A 133 -8.24 -0.65 -17.56
N VAL A 134 -8.80 -1.52 -16.72
CA VAL A 134 -9.66 -1.15 -15.60
C VAL A 134 -8.88 -0.34 -14.56
N ARG A 135 -7.66 -0.78 -14.23
CA ARG A 135 -6.77 -0.04 -13.31
C ARG A 135 -6.43 1.35 -13.85
N LEU A 136 -6.14 1.45 -15.14
CA LEU A 136 -5.83 2.73 -15.80
C LEU A 136 -7.03 3.68 -15.76
N LEU A 137 -8.23 3.22 -16.09
CA LEU A 137 -9.45 4.03 -16.04
C LEU A 137 -9.74 4.53 -14.61
N ARG A 138 -9.58 3.67 -13.60
CA ARG A 138 -9.75 4.06 -12.19
C ARG A 138 -8.71 5.10 -11.76
N ARG A 139 -7.45 4.93 -12.18
CA ARG A 139 -6.36 5.89 -11.93
C ARG A 139 -6.63 7.25 -12.58
N ILE A 140 -7.01 7.28 -13.87
CA ILE A 140 -7.33 8.53 -14.58
C ILE A 140 -8.46 9.26 -13.84
N LYS A 141 -9.55 8.55 -13.50
CA LYS A 141 -10.67 9.16 -12.78
C LYS A 141 -10.22 9.79 -11.46
N ARG A 142 -9.52 9.02 -10.61
CA ARG A 142 -9.01 9.49 -9.32
C ARG A 142 -8.06 10.69 -9.48
N ASP A 143 -7.06 10.57 -10.35
CA ASP A 143 -5.99 11.57 -10.43
C ASP A 143 -6.49 12.88 -11.08
N VAL A 144 -7.43 12.79 -12.04
CA VAL A 144 -8.03 13.99 -12.68
C VAL A 144 -9.12 14.61 -11.79
N VAL A 145 -10.05 13.81 -11.26
CA VAL A 145 -11.24 14.33 -10.54
C VAL A 145 -10.90 14.67 -9.09
N ASP A 146 -10.22 13.76 -8.38
CA ASP A 146 -10.02 13.92 -6.93
C ASP A 146 -8.71 14.66 -6.59
N ARG A 147 -7.69 14.58 -7.47
CA ARG A 147 -6.37 15.19 -7.26
C ARG A 147 -6.09 16.41 -8.16
N GLY A 148 -7.02 16.78 -9.05
CA GLY A 148 -6.94 17.96 -9.90
C GLY A 148 -5.82 17.93 -10.96
N ARG A 149 -5.28 16.75 -11.30
CA ARG A 149 -4.24 16.60 -12.30
C ARG A 149 -4.79 16.73 -13.71
N THR A 150 -3.96 17.13 -14.66
CA THR A 150 -4.34 17.09 -16.09
C THR A 150 -4.26 15.67 -16.64
N LEU A 151 -5.10 15.34 -17.62
CA LEU A 151 -5.05 14.04 -18.29
C LEU A 151 -3.66 13.78 -18.88
N GLN A 152 -3.05 14.79 -19.52
CA GLN A 152 -1.71 14.69 -20.10
C GLN A 152 -0.65 14.32 -19.04
N SER A 153 -0.68 14.96 -17.86
CA SER A 153 0.23 14.64 -16.76
C SER A 153 0.07 13.21 -16.26
N VAL A 154 -1.16 12.70 -16.23
CA VAL A 154 -1.42 11.29 -15.82
C VAL A 154 -0.91 10.31 -16.87
N GLU A 155 -1.12 10.61 -18.16
CA GLU A 155 -0.65 9.80 -19.28
C GLU A 155 0.88 9.74 -19.33
N ASP A 156 1.56 10.90 -19.26
CA ASP A 156 3.02 10.98 -19.29
C ASP A 156 3.65 10.19 -18.15
N GLN A 157 3.12 10.32 -16.93
CA GLN A 157 3.59 9.56 -15.78
C GLN A 157 3.29 8.06 -15.92
N TYR A 158 2.11 7.70 -16.42
CA TYR A 158 1.74 6.30 -16.58
C TYR A 158 2.68 5.57 -17.55
N LEU A 159 2.96 6.19 -18.70
CA LEU A 159 3.85 5.60 -19.70
C LEU A 159 5.32 5.70 -19.31
N GLY A 160 5.72 6.79 -18.63
CA GLY A 160 7.10 7.06 -18.28
C GLY A 160 7.61 6.25 -17.07
N THR A 161 6.80 6.07 -16.05
CA THR A 161 7.22 5.41 -14.80
C THR A 161 6.28 4.30 -14.34
N VAL A 162 4.98 4.55 -14.23
CA VAL A 162 4.03 3.61 -13.58
C VAL A 162 3.99 2.27 -14.27
N LYS A 163 3.82 2.23 -15.59
CA LYS A 163 3.75 0.99 -16.35
C LYS A 163 5.09 0.24 -16.35
N PRO A 164 6.23 0.87 -16.66
CA PRO A 164 7.53 0.20 -16.58
C PRO A 164 7.84 -0.38 -15.20
N MET A 165 7.58 0.37 -14.13
CA MET A 165 7.84 -0.10 -12.76
C MET A 165 6.84 -1.17 -12.32
N HIS A 166 5.59 -1.11 -12.79
CA HIS A 166 4.63 -2.18 -12.57
C HIS A 166 5.12 -3.50 -13.17
N GLU A 167 5.61 -3.48 -14.41
CA GLU A 167 6.14 -4.65 -15.10
C GLU A 167 7.45 -5.16 -14.46
N LEU A 168 8.26 -4.25 -13.90
CA LEU A 168 9.54 -4.60 -13.29
C LEU A 168 9.39 -5.15 -11.86
N TYR A 169 8.54 -4.54 -11.05
CA TYR A 169 8.45 -4.84 -9.61
C TYR A 169 7.10 -5.44 -9.19
N VAL A 170 5.98 -4.80 -9.56
CA VAL A 170 4.67 -5.14 -9.00
C VAL A 170 4.18 -6.48 -9.53
N GLU A 171 4.13 -6.66 -10.86
CA GLU A 171 3.64 -7.90 -11.48
C GLU A 171 4.49 -9.12 -11.10
N PRO A 172 5.84 -9.06 -11.14
CA PRO A 172 6.64 -10.19 -10.67
C PRO A 172 6.49 -10.52 -9.18
N SER A 173 6.17 -9.53 -8.34
CA SER A 173 5.97 -9.72 -6.89
C SER A 173 4.71 -10.52 -6.56
N LYS A 174 3.75 -10.61 -7.47
CA LYS A 174 2.53 -11.41 -7.37
C LYS A 174 2.80 -12.88 -7.02
N ARG A 175 3.94 -13.43 -7.44
CA ARG A 175 4.38 -14.79 -7.08
C ARG A 175 4.62 -15.00 -5.58
N ASN A 176 4.80 -13.94 -4.82
CA ASN A 176 5.00 -13.98 -3.38
C ASN A 176 3.67 -13.98 -2.60
N ALA A 177 2.53 -13.82 -3.29
CA ALA A 177 1.21 -13.81 -2.66
C ALA A 177 0.76 -15.21 -2.26
N ASP A 178 0.09 -15.31 -1.11
CA ASP A 178 -0.61 -16.52 -0.68
C ASP A 178 -1.98 -16.63 -1.37
N LEU A 179 -2.63 -15.49 -1.64
CA LEU A 179 -3.91 -15.39 -2.34
C LEU A 179 -3.90 -14.29 -3.38
N ILE A 180 -4.42 -14.58 -4.56
CA ILE A 180 -4.70 -13.60 -5.62
C ILE A 180 -6.20 -13.33 -5.62
N ILE A 181 -6.58 -12.07 -5.46
CA ILE A 181 -7.97 -11.64 -5.28
C ILE A 181 -8.39 -10.81 -6.49
N PRO A 182 -9.24 -11.35 -7.38
CA PRO A 182 -9.85 -10.55 -8.43
C PRO A 182 -10.86 -9.57 -7.86
N ASP A 183 -10.96 -8.38 -8.47
CA ASP A 183 -11.92 -7.32 -8.11
C ASP A 183 -11.80 -6.73 -6.69
N GLY A 184 -10.74 -7.04 -5.97
CA GLY A 184 -10.42 -6.45 -4.67
C GLY A 184 -11.54 -6.58 -3.62
N GLY A 185 -11.88 -5.46 -2.97
CA GLY A 185 -12.88 -5.43 -1.89
C GLY A 185 -14.34 -5.73 -2.33
N HIS A 186 -14.61 -5.85 -3.62
CA HIS A 186 -15.92 -6.25 -4.13
C HIS A 186 -16.12 -7.77 -4.18
N ASN A 187 -15.04 -8.55 -4.01
CA ASN A 187 -15.10 -10.01 -3.95
C ASN A 187 -15.53 -10.48 -2.55
N ILE A 188 -16.84 -10.59 -2.35
CA ILE A 188 -17.44 -10.96 -1.05
C ILE A 188 -16.95 -12.32 -0.57
N VAL A 189 -16.82 -13.30 -1.47
CA VAL A 189 -16.38 -14.66 -1.12
C VAL A 189 -14.93 -14.65 -0.61
N ALA A 190 -14.04 -13.96 -1.32
CA ALA A 190 -12.65 -13.80 -0.88
C ALA A 190 -12.58 -13.08 0.47
N MET A 191 -13.39 -12.02 0.66
CA MET A 191 -13.48 -11.28 1.93
C MET A 191 -13.87 -12.19 3.10
N ASP A 192 -14.90 -12.99 2.94
CA ASP A 192 -15.36 -13.89 4.00
C ASP A 192 -14.30 -14.93 4.37
N MET A 193 -13.59 -15.47 3.36
CA MET A 193 -12.48 -16.42 3.60
C MET A 193 -11.33 -15.76 4.36
N ILE A 194 -10.95 -14.54 3.98
CA ILE A 194 -9.86 -13.79 4.62
C ILE A 194 -10.22 -13.46 6.06
N LEU A 195 -11.42 -12.91 6.32
CA LEU A 195 -11.89 -12.57 7.66
C LEU A 195 -11.93 -13.80 8.57
N ASN A 196 -12.45 -14.93 8.10
CA ASN A 196 -12.43 -16.17 8.85
C ASN A 196 -10.99 -16.64 9.17
N ARG A 197 -10.03 -16.41 8.27
CA ARG A 197 -8.63 -16.77 8.53
C ARG A 197 -7.99 -15.84 9.55
N ILE A 198 -8.27 -14.54 9.47
CA ILE A 198 -7.81 -13.53 10.44
C ILE A 198 -8.34 -13.86 11.83
N GLN A 199 -9.65 -14.08 11.99
CA GLN A 199 -10.28 -14.40 13.27
C GLN A 199 -9.68 -15.65 13.93
N ARG A 200 -9.39 -16.70 13.16
CA ARG A 200 -8.74 -17.91 13.65
C ARG A 200 -7.25 -17.73 13.99
N GLY A 201 -6.60 -16.72 13.45
CA GLY A 201 -5.19 -16.46 13.72
C GLY A 201 -4.95 -15.63 14.97
N VAL A 202 -6.00 -15.01 15.51
CA VAL A 202 -5.95 -14.14 16.70
C VAL A 202 -6.50 -14.82 17.95
N GLY A 203 -7.12 -16.02 17.82
CA GLY A 203 -7.74 -16.82 18.89
C GLY A 203 -6.80 -17.76 19.63
#